data_a77b8388dd3acb73271898c46a334508
#
_entry.id   a77b8388dd3acb73271898c46a334508
#
_cell.length_a   1.000
_cell.length_b   1.000
_cell.length_c   1.000
_cell.angle_alpha   90.00
_cell.angle_beta   90.00
_cell.angle_gamma   90.00
#
_symmetry.space_group_name_H-M   'P 1'
#
loop_
_entity.id
_entity.type
_entity.pdbx_description
1 polymer ?
#
loop_
_entity_poly.entity_id
_entity_poly.type
_entity_poly.pdbx_seq_one_letter_code
_entity_poly.pdbx_strand_id
1 'polypeptide(L)'
;ERYQTVYNREEGSAAAPTAGLHFTKEQMQELREMGVNLGFVTLHVGLGTFRPVSVDNIEEHEMHKEYYCIPDETAKLIMETKKAGHRVIAVGTTSIRTLESAATARNEIAGKSGWTGIFIYPGYDFKIVDAIITNFHLPKSTLIMLISAFAGRSFILSAYKTAVEQKYRFFSFGDAMFIQRPQPLAERTEELKELEALDHKREAEAEKATKSEE
;
A
#
# COMPACT_ATOMS: atom_id res chain seq x y z
N GLU A 1 -23.04 10.40 -1.01
CA GLU A 1 -22.09 11.14 -1.87
C GLU A 1 -20.73 11.40 -1.20
N ARG A 2 -20.67 11.74 0.09
CA ARG A 2 -19.41 12.09 0.78
C ARG A 2 -18.42 10.91 0.98
N TYR A 3 -18.90 9.68 0.92
CA TYR A 3 -18.07 8.48 1.12
C TYR A 3 -17.77 7.78 -0.21
N GLN A 4 -17.60 8.54 -1.30
CA GLN A 4 -17.22 8.06 -2.61
C GLN A 4 -16.19 8.97 -3.25
N THR A 5 -15.30 8.38 -4.04
CA THR A 5 -14.31 9.15 -4.80
C THR A 5 -14.95 9.87 -5.99
N VAL A 6 -14.35 10.95 -6.43
CA VAL A 6 -14.81 11.73 -7.61
C VAL A 6 -14.72 10.97 -8.92
N TYR A 7 -14.05 9.81 -8.91
CA TYR A 7 -13.84 8.93 -10.06
C TYR A 7 -14.53 7.56 -9.90
N ASN A 8 -15.37 7.39 -8.90
CA ASN A 8 -16.16 6.17 -8.71
C ASN A 8 -17.05 5.90 -9.93
N ARG A 9 -16.99 4.67 -10.47
CA ARG A 9 -17.72 4.26 -11.66
C ARG A 9 -18.35 2.88 -11.54
N GLU A 10 -17.58 1.89 -11.06
CA GLU A 10 -17.99 0.49 -11.02
C GLU A 10 -18.59 0.15 -9.65
N GLU A 11 -19.83 -0.36 -9.65
CA GLU A 11 -20.51 -0.82 -8.44
C GLU A 11 -20.08 -2.26 -8.08
N GLY A 12 -20.23 -2.64 -6.80
CA GLY A 12 -19.98 -4.03 -6.35
C GLY A 12 -18.97 -4.17 -5.21
N SER A 13 -18.37 -3.08 -4.73
CA SER A 13 -17.48 -3.11 -3.57
C SER A 13 -18.22 -2.76 -2.27
N ALA A 14 -17.92 -3.47 -1.18
CA ALA A 14 -18.43 -3.14 0.16
C ALA A 14 -17.73 -1.93 0.78
N ALA A 15 -16.63 -1.45 0.20
CA ALA A 15 -15.88 -0.29 0.69
C ALA A 15 -15.47 0.64 -0.44
N ALA A 16 -15.49 1.95 -0.15
CA ALA A 16 -14.90 2.95 -1.01
C ALA A 16 -13.35 2.95 -0.88
N PRO A 17 -12.60 3.31 -1.95
CA PRO A 17 -11.15 3.46 -1.88
C PRO A 17 -10.80 4.80 -1.19
N THR A 18 -10.81 4.81 0.15
CA THR A 18 -10.83 6.03 0.96
C THR A 18 -9.60 6.92 0.81
N ALA A 19 -8.45 6.38 0.41
CA ALA A 19 -7.30 7.22 0.04
C ALA A 19 -7.56 8.10 -1.19
N GLY A 20 -8.48 7.70 -2.05
CA GLY A 20 -8.92 8.50 -3.20
C GLY A 20 -9.82 9.69 -2.83
N LEU A 21 -10.35 9.74 -1.59
CA LEU A 21 -11.14 10.89 -1.10
C LEU A 21 -10.31 12.17 -0.95
N HIS A 22 -8.98 12.03 -0.91
CA HIS A 22 -8.05 13.18 -0.87
C HIS A 22 -7.95 13.92 -2.21
N PHE A 23 -8.49 13.35 -3.29
CA PHE A 23 -8.43 13.96 -4.62
C PHE A 23 -9.76 14.60 -5.00
N THR A 24 -9.71 15.84 -5.48
CA THR A 24 -10.84 16.52 -6.13
C THR A 24 -10.72 16.39 -7.64
N LYS A 25 -11.80 16.73 -8.37
CA LYS A 25 -11.76 16.78 -9.83
C LYS A 25 -10.77 17.82 -10.34
N GLU A 26 -10.69 18.95 -9.67
CA GLU A 26 -9.80 20.06 -9.98
C GLU A 26 -8.33 19.62 -9.82
N GLN A 27 -7.97 19.01 -8.69
CA GLN A 27 -6.63 18.48 -8.48
C GLN A 27 -6.24 17.41 -9.51
N MET A 28 -7.18 16.53 -9.88
CA MET A 28 -6.91 15.54 -10.93
C MET A 28 -6.68 16.20 -12.29
N GLN A 29 -7.36 17.30 -12.57
CA GLN A 29 -7.15 18.08 -13.78
C GLN A 29 -5.79 18.79 -13.77
N GLU A 30 -5.43 19.45 -12.67
CA GLU A 30 -4.13 20.07 -12.46
C GLU A 30 -2.97 19.06 -12.68
N LEU A 31 -3.10 17.86 -12.12
CA LEU A 31 -2.12 16.80 -12.31
C LEU A 31 -1.93 16.44 -13.79
N ARG A 32 -3.03 16.34 -14.57
CA ARG A 32 -2.95 16.10 -16.03
C ARG A 32 -2.24 17.25 -16.75
N GLU A 33 -2.54 18.48 -16.39
CA GLU A 33 -1.91 19.67 -16.97
C GLU A 33 -0.42 19.74 -16.65
N MET A 34 0.01 19.20 -15.52
CA MET A 34 1.42 19.01 -15.15
C MET A 34 2.09 17.84 -15.88
N GLY A 35 1.37 17.10 -16.72
CA GLY A 35 1.89 15.95 -17.45
C GLY A 35 1.86 14.63 -16.66
N VAL A 36 1.14 14.57 -15.53
CA VAL A 36 0.96 13.33 -14.77
C VAL A 36 -0.17 12.50 -15.40
N ASN A 37 0.14 11.28 -15.77
CA ASN A 37 -0.84 10.34 -16.30
C ASN A 37 -1.68 9.72 -15.16
N LEU A 38 -2.98 9.57 -15.39
CA LEU A 38 -3.90 8.97 -14.43
C LEU A 38 -4.50 7.69 -15.03
N GLY A 39 -4.18 6.55 -14.41
CA GLY A 39 -4.76 5.25 -14.72
C GLY A 39 -5.72 4.79 -13.63
N PHE A 40 -6.74 4.03 -14.00
CA PHE A 40 -7.76 3.53 -13.07
C PHE A 40 -7.80 2.01 -13.07
N VAL A 41 -8.03 1.45 -11.89
CA VAL A 41 -8.20 0.02 -11.66
C VAL A 41 -9.41 -0.22 -10.77
N THR A 42 -9.98 -1.42 -10.84
CA THR A 42 -11.11 -1.81 -9.98
C THR A 42 -10.69 -2.95 -9.06
N LEU A 43 -11.08 -2.86 -7.79
CA LEU A 43 -11.05 -3.96 -6.82
C LEU A 43 -12.38 -3.99 -6.07
N HIS A 44 -13.10 -5.08 -6.15
CA HIS A 44 -14.32 -5.31 -5.36
C HIS A 44 -13.95 -5.85 -3.98
N VAL A 45 -13.80 -4.93 -3.03
CA VAL A 45 -13.43 -5.26 -1.64
C VAL A 45 -14.62 -5.91 -0.95
N GLY A 46 -14.41 -7.12 -0.42
CA GLY A 46 -15.39 -7.83 0.38
C GLY A 46 -15.36 -7.42 1.86
N LEU A 47 -16.43 -7.77 2.60
CA LEU A 47 -16.53 -7.49 4.05
C LEU A 47 -15.43 -8.16 4.87
N GLY A 48 -14.88 -9.26 4.38
CA GLY A 48 -13.81 -10.02 5.06
C GLY A 48 -12.49 -9.27 5.23
N THR A 49 -12.19 -8.31 4.36
CA THR A 49 -10.94 -7.51 4.41
C THR A 49 -10.83 -6.63 5.65
N PHE A 50 -11.95 -6.33 6.31
CA PHE A 50 -11.97 -5.55 7.55
C PHE A 50 -11.85 -6.39 8.82
N ARG A 51 -11.74 -7.72 8.71
CA ARG A 51 -11.53 -8.56 9.87
C ARG A 51 -10.09 -8.39 10.37
N PRO A 52 -9.89 -8.21 11.68
CA PRO A 52 -8.55 -8.21 12.27
C PRO A 52 -7.83 -9.54 11.99
N VAL A 53 -6.51 -9.47 11.88
CA VAL A 53 -5.69 -10.69 11.88
C VAL A 53 -5.86 -11.36 13.23
N SER A 54 -6.37 -12.59 13.24
CA SER A 54 -6.72 -13.36 14.44
C SER A 54 -5.80 -14.57 14.66
N VAL A 55 -4.75 -14.69 13.86
CA VAL A 55 -3.76 -15.78 13.95
C VAL A 55 -2.47 -15.26 14.56
N ASP A 56 -1.80 -16.10 15.37
CA ASP A 56 -0.52 -15.77 15.98
C ASP A 56 0.62 -15.83 14.95
N ASN A 57 0.53 -16.76 14.00
CA ASN A 57 1.47 -16.86 12.88
C ASN A 57 0.89 -16.18 11.63
N ILE A 58 1.56 -15.15 11.16
CA ILE A 58 1.13 -14.36 9.99
C ILE A 58 1.01 -15.20 8.71
N GLU A 59 1.81 -16.26 8.57
CA GLU A 59 1.79 -17.15 7.41
C GLU A 59 0.52 -18.00 7.32
N GLU A 60 -0.20 -18.16 8.43
CA GLU A 60 -1.47 -18.87 8.52
C GLU A 60 -2.68 -17.98 8.19
N HIS A 61 -2.44 -16.69 7.97
CA HIS A 61 -3.52 -15.76 7.65
C HIS A 61 -4.00 -15.92 6.21
N GLU A 62 -5.24 -16.38 6.04
CA GLU A 62 -5.88 -16.47 4.73
C GLU A 62 -6.59 -15.16 4.39
N MET A 63 -6.14 -14.51 3.32
CA MET A 63 -6.80 -13.35 2.75
C MET A 63 -8.04 -13.76 1.96
N HIS A 64 -9.15 -13.07 2.17
CA HIS A 64 -10.34 -13.25 1.35
C HIS A 64 -10.05 -12.90 -0.11
N LYS A 65 -10.60 -13.73 -1.02
CA LYS A 65 -10.48 -13.47 -2.45
C LYS A 65 -11.37 -12.31 -2.86
N GLU A 66 -10.81 -11.38 -3.61
CA GLU A 66 -11.46 -10.19 -4.13
C GLU A 66 -11.27 -10.12 -5.64
N TYR A 67 -12.33 -9.72 -6.35
CA TYR A 67 -12.26 -9.58 -7.80
C TYR A 67 -11.60 -8.26 -8.17
N TYR A 68 -10.63 -8.32 -9.09
CA TYR A 68 -9.96 -7.14 -9.63
C TYR A 68 -10.05 -7.07 -11.14
N CYS A 69 -9.94 -5.83 -11.65
CA CYS A 69 -9.86 -5.55 -13.07
C CYS A 69 -8.85 -4.44 -13.34
N ILE A 70 -7.94 -4.70 -14.29
CA ILE A 70 -7.03 -3.71 -14.86
C ILE A 70 -7.35 -3.59 -16.34
N PRO A 71 -7.85 -2.42 -16.80
CA PRO A 71 -8.04 -2.15 -18.23
C PRO A 71 -6.73 -2.22 -19.01
N ASP A 72 -6.79 -2.67 -20.26
CA ASP A 72 -5.61 -2.72 -21.15
C ASP A 72 -4.93 -1.37 -21.31
N GLU A 73 -5.71 -0.30 -21.38
CA GLU A 73 -5.21 1.08 -21.44
C GLU A 73 -4.38 1.47 -20.20
N THR A 74 -4.84 1.07 -19.00
CA THR A 74 -4.11 1.32 -17.75
C THR A 74 -2.83 0.48 -17.69
N ALA A 75 -2.88 -0.79 -18.09
CA ALA A 75 -1.69 -1.64 -18.14
C ALA A 75 -0.65 -1.10 -19.13
N LYS A 76 -1.07 -0.69 -20.31
CA LYS A 76 -0.21 -0.06 -21.32
C LYS A 76 0.44 1.21 -20.79
N LEU A 77 -0.33 2.09 -20.15
CA LEU A 77 0.16 3.32 -19.53
C LEU A 77 1.24 3.04 -18.48
N ILE A 78 1.04 2.04 -17.64
CA ILE A 78 2.02 1.60 -16.64
C ILE A 78 3.31 1.11 -17.31
N MET A 79 3.19 0.27 -18.34
CA MET A 79 4.35 -0.27 -19.07
C MET A 79 5.16 0.86 -19.76
N GLU A 80 4.49 1.81 -20.38
CA GLU A 80 5.13 2.99 -20.99
C GLU A 80 5.84 3.85 -19.94
N THR A 81 5.19 4.08 -18.80
CA THR A 81 5.75 4.80 -17.65
C THR A 81 7.02 4.14 -17.14
N LYS A 82 6.99 2.81 -16.94
CA LYS A 82 8.17 2.05 -16.50
C LYS A 82 9.29 2.06 -17.52
N LYS A 83 8.97 1.88 -18.80
CA LYS A 83 9.95 1.93 -19.90
C LYS A 83 10.64 3.29 -20.00
N ALA A 84 9.93 4.36 -19.71
CA ALA A 84 10.47 5.73 -19.67
C ALA A 84 11.28 6.05 -18.40
N GLY A 85 11.41 5.11 -17.46
CA GLY A 85 12.11 5.30 -16.18
C GLY A 85 11.34 6.16 -15.17
N HIS A 86 10.04 6.34 -15.37
CA HIS A 86 9.19 7.10 -14.48
C HIS A 86 8.52 6.21 -13.43
N ARG A 87 7.91 6.84 -12.42
CA ARG A 87 7.33 6.18 -11.25
C ARG A 87 5.84 5.88 -11.43
N VAL A 88 5.43 4.72 -10.93
CA VAL A 88 4.03 4.35 -10.72
C VAL A 88 3.66 4.62 -9.27
N ILE A 89 2.75 5.56 -9.05
CA ILE A 89 2.27 5.97 -7.72
C ILE A 89 0.89 5.36 -7.52
N ALA A 90 0.77 4.44 -6.57
CA ALA A 90 -0.51 3.83 -6.24
C ALA A 90 -1.27 4.65 -5.20
N VAL A 91 -2.54 4.95 -5.47
CA VAL A 91 -3.43 5.62 -4.52
C VAL A 91 -4.33 4.58 -3.86
N GLY A 92 -4.10 4.34 -2.56
CA GLY A 92 -4.78 3.35 -1.74
C GLY A 92 -4.20 1.94 -1.83
N THR A 93 -4.34 1.21 -0.74
CA THR A 93 -3.89 -0.19 -0.63
C THR A 93 -4.64 -1.12 -1.59
N THR A 94 -5.86 -0.77 -1.98
CA THR A 94 -6.63 -1.46 -3.03
C THR A 94 -5.92 -1.41 -4.37
N SER A 95 -5.43 -0.25 -4.79
CA SER A 95 -4.66 -0.09 -6.04
C SER A 95 -3.35 -0.89 -5.99
N ILE A 96 -2.65 -0.87 -4.86
CA ILE A 96 -1.42 -1.66 -4.67
C ILE A 96 -1.71 -3.15 -4.87
N ARG A 97 -2.70 -3.69 -4.15
CA ARG A 97 -3.05 -5.10 -4.23
C ARG A 97 -3.48 -5.51 -5.64
N THR A 98 -4.21 -4.65 -6.32
CA THR A 98 -4.62 -4.87 -7.71
C THR A 98 -3.42 -4.94 -8.65
N LEU A 99 -2.53 -3.95 -8.61
CA LEU A 99 -1.36 -3.87 -9.47
C LEU A 99 -0.38 -5.03 -9.22
N GLU A 100 -0.08 -5.32 -7.97
CA GLU A 100 0.85 -6.40 -7.61
C GLU A 100 0.28 -7.79 -7.90
N SER A 101 -1.05 -7.98 -7.84
CA SER A 101 -1.71 -9.22 -8.24
C SER A 101 -1.68 -9.47 -9.75
N ALA A 102 -1.69 -8.41 -10.54
CA ALA A 102 -1.68 -8.51 -12.00
C ALA A 102 -0.26 -8.55 -12.57
N ALA A 103 0.75 -8.17 -11.81
CA ALA A 103 2.13 -8.18 -12.23
C ALA A 103 2.59 -9.59 -12.62
N THR A 104 3.18 -9.74 -13.80
CA THR A 104 3.75 -11.00 -14.30
C THR A 104 5.23 -11.12 -13.95
N ALA A 105 5.95 -10.00 -13.98
CA ALA A 105 7.33 -9.87 -13.59
C ALA A 105 7.61 -8.45 -13.07
N ARG A 106 8.85 -8.17 -12.69
CA ARG A 106 9.25 -6.81 -12.29
C ARG A 106 9.08 -5.85 -13.48
N ASN A 107 8.33 -4.77 -13.24
CA ASN A 107 7.95 -3.76 -14.24
C ASN A 107 7.11 -4.30 -15.42
N GLU A 108 6.49 -5.48 -15.26
CA GLU A 108 5.64 -6.08 -16.28
C GLU A 108 4.23 -6.33 -15.75
N ILE A 109 3.24 -5.83 -16.49
CA ILE A 109 1.83 -5.97 -16.17
C ILE A 109 1.02 -6.02 -17.48
N ALA A 110 -0.06 -6.80 -17.47
CA ALA A 110 -1.01 -6.85 -18.58
C ALA A 110 -2.42 -6.50 -18.09
N GLY A 111 -3.24 -5.97 -19.00
CA GLY A 111 -4.66 -5.80 -18.75
C GLY A 111 -5.30 -7.15 -18.51
N LYS A 112 -5.97 -7.31 -17.39
CA LYS A 112 -6.68 -8.53 -17.05
C LYS A 112 -7.63 -8.34 -15.88
N SER A 113 -8.53 -9.28 -15.75
CA SER A 113 -9.41 -9.42 -14.60
C SER A 113 -9.20 -10.78 -13.94
N GLY A 114 -9.48 -10.87 -12.65
CA GLY A 114 -9.33 -12.12 -11.92
C GLY A 114 -9.63 -11.98 -10.43
N TRP A 115 -9.36 -13.05 -9.69
CA TRP A 115 -9.52 -13.08 -8.25
C TRP A 115 -8.14 -13.04 -7.60
N THR A 116 -8.00 -12.24 -6.55
CA THR A 116 -6.77 -12.15 -5.76
C THR A 116 -7.04 -12.35 -4.28
N GLY A 117 -6.19 -13.12 -3.63
CA GLY A 117 -6.04 -13.24 -2.19
C GLY A 117 -4.64 -12.78 -1.76
N ILE A 118 -4.06 -11.83 -2.50
CA ILE A 118 -2.69 -11.39 -2.23
C ILE A 118 -2.57 -10.83 -0.81
N PHE A 119 -1.63 -11.37 -0.05
CA PHE A 119 -1.25 -10.89 1.25
C PHE A 119 0.17 -10.32 1.17
N ILE A 120 0.28 -9.02 1.38
CA ILE A 120 1.55 -8.30 1.32
C ILE A 120 1.98 -7.96 2.73
N TYR A 121 3.13 -8.51 3.15
CA TYR A 121 3.75 -8.30 4.46
C TYR A 121 5.26 -8.17 4.31
N PRO A 122 6.03 -7.79 5.35
CA PRO A 122 7.47 -7.64 5.27
C PRO A 122 8.18 -8.84 4.63
N GLY A 123 9.06 -8.57 3.66
CA GLY A 123 9.68 -9.58 2.78
C GLY A 123 9.08 -9.64 1.38
N TYR A 124 7.93 -9.01 1.12
CA TYR A 124 7.33 -8.95 -0.21
C TYR A 124 8.15 -8.08 -1.18
N ASP A 125 8.45 -8.63 -2.38
CA ASP A 125 9.12 -7.88 -3.45
C ASP A 125 8.11 -7.22 -4.39
N PHE A 126 7.96 -5.90 -4.29
CA PHE A 126 7.07 -5.11 -5.12
C PHE A 126 7.57 -5.06 -6.57
N LYS A 127 6.68 -5.34 -7.51
CA LYS A 127 7.00 -5.46 -8.93
C LYS A 127 6.66 -4.20 -9.73
N ILE A 128 5.57 -3.51 -9.38
CA ILE A 128 5.02 -2.41 -10.15
C ILE A 128 5.09 -1.08 -9.40
N VAL A 129 4.72 -1.07 -8.11
CA VAL A 129 4.51 0.16 -7.35
C VAL A 129 5.83 0.77 -6.89
N ASP A 130 6.04 2.07 -7.16
CA ASP A 130 7.24 2.83 -6.78
C ASP A 130 6.99 3.84 -5.65
N ALA A 131 5.74 4.30 -5.49
CA ALA A 131 5.33 5.15 -4.39
C ALA A 131 3.86 4.93 -4.05
N ILE A 132 3.47 5.30 -2.85
CA ILE A 132 2.13 5.06 -2.30
C ILE A 132 1.56 6.35 -1.72
N ILE A 133 0.30 6.64 -2.04
CA ILE A 133 -0.53 7.59 -1.29
C ILE A 133 -1.59 6.79 -0.56
N THR A 134 -1.64 6.89 0.77
CA THR A 134 -2.60 6.12 1.57
C THR A 134 -2.94 6.83 2.87
N ASN A 135 -4.05 6.44 3.51
CA ASN A 135 -4.42 6.91 4.84
C ASN A 135 -3.55 6.27 5.92
N PHE A 136 -3.62 6.79 7.13
CA PHE A 136 -3.11 6.10 8.31
C PHE A 136 -4.03 4.93 8.68
N HIS A 137 -3.44 3.75 8.89
CA HIS A 137 -4.15 2.50 9.13
C HIS A 137 -4.19 2.10 10.61
N LEU A 138 -5.09 1.18 10.95
CA LEU A 138 -5.19 0.60 12.30
C LEU A 138 -3.95 -0.24 12.65
N PRO A 139 -3.52 -0.20 13.92
CA PRO A 139 -2.54 -1.16 14.43
C PRO A 139 -3.03 -2.60 14.23
N LYS A 140 -2.08 -3.53 14.09
CA LYS A 140 -2.35 -4.98 13.92
C LYS A 140 -3.25 -5.31 12.71
N SER A 141 -3.28 -4.45 11.68
CA SER A 141 -4.03 -4.69 10.44
C SER A 141 -3.11 -5.17 9.32
N THR A 142 -3.67 -5.90 8.36
CA THR A 142 -2.96 -6.29 7.12
C THR A 142 -2.48 -5.07 6.33
N LEU A 143 -3.12 -3.92 6.51
CA LEU A 143 -2.77 -2.68 5.82
C LEU A 143 -1.49 -2.05 6.35
N ILE A 144 -1.27 -2.06 7.68
CA ILE A 144 0.00 -1.57 8.23
C ILE A 144 1.15 -2.52 7.87
N MET A 145 0.87 -3.83 7.74
CA MET A 145 1.86 -4.80 7.26
C MET A 145 2.26 -4.52 5.80
N LEU A 146 1.30 -4.19 4.94
CA LEU A 146 1.55 -3.85 3.54
C LEU A 146 2.46 -2.63 3.39
N ILE A 147 2.17 -1.53 4.10
CA ILE A 147 3.03 -0.33 4.03
C ILE A 147 4.38 -0.55 4.71
N SER A 148 4.45 -1.40 5.73
CA SER A 148 5.70 -1.82 6.36
C SER A 148 6.56 -2.68 5.42
N ALA A 149 5.93 -3.54 4.60
CA ALA A 149 6.62 -4.28 3.54
C ALA A 149 7.21 -3.34 2.49
N PHE A 150 6.54 -2.22 2.22
CA PHE A 150 6.98 -1.26 1.19
C PHE A 150 8.15 -0.39 1.63
N ALA A 151 8.10 0.17 2.84
CA ALA A 151 9.06 1.19 3.30
C ALA A 151 9.94 0.74 4.48
N GLY A 152 9.74 -0.46 4.99
CA GLY A 152 10.38 -0.94 6.20
C GLY A 152 9.55 -0.68 7.46
N ARG A 153 9.52 -1.69 8.34
CA ARG A 153 8.68 -1.68 9.56
C ARG A 153 9.07 -0.55 10.50
N SER A 154 10.37 -0.40 10.81
CA SER A 154 10.89 0.62 11.72
C SER A 154 10.54 2.03 11.25
N PHE A 155 10.74 2.30 9.97
CA PHE A 155 10.42 3.60 9.37
C PHE A 155 8.92 3.92 9.48
N ILE A 156 8.05 2.97 9.13
CA ILE A 156 6.60 3.16 9.23
C ILE A 156 6.17 3.39 10.68
N LEU A 157 6.67 2.60 11.63
CA LEU A 157 6.32 2.77 13.04
C LEU A 157 6.81 4.11 13.61
N SER A 158 8.00 4.57 13.21
CA SER A 158 8.51 5.90 13.56
C SER A 158 7.63 7.02 13.00
N ALA A 159 7.23 6.93 11.72
CA ALA A 159 6.30 7.87 11.09
C ALA A 159 4.94 7.91 11.81
N TYR A 160 4.41 6.74 12.21
CA TYR A 160 3.18 6.65 12.99
C TYR A 160 3.31 7.29 14.37
N LYS A 161 4.43 7.08 15.06
CA LYS A 161 4.71 7.73 16.35
C LYS A 161 4.68 9.25 16.19
N THR A 162 5.41 9.78 15.20
CA THR A 162 5.41 11.22 14.88
C THR A 162 4.01 11.71 14.54
N ALA A 163 3.24 10.97 13.76
CA ALA A 163 1.87 11.34 13.40
C ALA A 163 0.96 11.45 14.64
N VAL A 164 1.09 10.53 15.60
CA VAL A 164 0.35 10.59 16.87
C VAL A 164 0.77 11.82 17.69
N GLU A 165 2.07 12.06 17.84
CA GLU A 165 2.63 13.21 18.57
C GLU A 165 2.18 14.54 17.95
N GLN A 166 2.13 14.63 16.63
CA GLN A 166 1.70 15.79 15.86
C GLN A 166 0.17 15.87 15.66
N LYS A 167 -0.58 14.93 16.26
CA LYS A 167 -2.07 14.89 16.22
C LYS A 167 -2.65 14.79 14.81
N TYR A 168 -1.99 14.05 13.93
CA TYR A 168 -2.56 13.68 12.64
C TYR A 168 -3.84 12.85 12.84
N ARG A 169 -4.78 13.01 11.94
CA ARG A 169 -6.05 12.27 11.94
C ARG A 169 -5.86 10.96 11.21
N PHE A 170 -6.44 9.91 11.76
CA PHE A 170 -6.33 8.56 11.25
C PHE A 170 -7.59 8.13 10.53
N PHE A 171 -7.50 7.04 9.73
CA PHE A 171 -8.57 6.37 9.00
C PHE A 171 -9.12 7.14 7.80
N SER A 172 -10.38 6.80 7.41
CA SER A 172 -10.97 7.15 6.12
C SER A 172 -11.09 8.63 5.83
N PHE A 173 -11.33 9.45 6.85
CA PHE A 173 -11.43 10.91 6.75
C PHE A 173 -10.27 11.62 7.46
N GLY A 174 -9.21 10.88 7.73
CA GLY A 174 -8.00 11.40 8.33
C GLY A 174 -7.06 12.07 7.32
N ASP A 175 -5.82 12.17 7.74
CA ASP A 175 -4.75 12.70 6.91
C ASP A 175 -4.14 11.58 6.06
N ALA A 176 -3.36 11.92 5.04
CA ALA A 176 -2.72 10.96 4.15
C ALA A 176 -1.21 10.93 4.33
N MET A 177 -0.62 9.81 3.97
CA MET A 177 0.82 9.64 3.83
C MET A 177 1.19 9.53 2.36
N PHE A 178 2.28 10.16 1.97
CA PHE A 178 2.99 9.88 0.72
C PHE A 178 4.26 9.11 1.04
N ILE A 179 4.31 7.84 0.67
CA ILE A 179 5.39 6.91 1.00
C ILE A 179 6.16 6.60 -0.29
N GLN A 180 7.43 6.93 -0.31
CA GLN A 180 8.34 6.56 -1.38
C GLN A 180 9.08 5.27 -1.00
N ARG A 181 9.47 4.46 -2.00
CA ARG A 181 10.32 3.31 -1.75
C ARG A 181 11.64 3.80 -1.12
N PRO A 182 12.14 3.16 -0.06
CA PRO A 182 13.40 3.54 0.52
C PRO A 182 14.51 3.46 -0.53
N GLN A 183 15.42 4.42 -0.49
CA GLN A 183 16.63 4.37 -1.30
C GLN A 183 17.51 3.18 -0.88
N PRO A 184 18.42 2.70 -1.74
CA PRO A 184 19.41 1.68 -1.37
C PRO A 184 20.12 2.04 -0.06
N LEU A 185 20.50 1.04 0.71
CA LEU A 185 21.07 1.23 2.06
C LEU A 185 22.28 2.21 2.07
N ALA A 186 23.06 2.22 0.98
CA ALA A 186 24.20 3.12 0.81
C ALA A 186 23.82 4.61 0.70
N GLU A 187 22.56 4.91 0.34
CA GLU A 187 22.03 6.27 0.16
C GLU A 187 21.13 6.70 1.31
N ARG A 188 20.91 5.82 2.29
CA ARG A 188 20.10 6.14 3.48
C ARG A 188 20.88 7.01 4.45
N THR A 189 20.16 7.93 5.09
CA THR A 189 20.72 8.70 6.19
C THR A 189 21.14 7.79 7.35
N GLU A 190 22.14 8.19 8.12
CA GLU A 190 22.59 7.43 9.30
C GLU A 190 21.45 7.20 10.31
N GLU A 191 20.52 8.15 10.44
CA GLU A 191 19.33 8.05 11.29
C GLU A 191 18.42 6.88 10.91
N LEU A 192 18.22 6.63 9.61
CA LEU A 192 17.44 5.47 9.13
C LEU A 192 18.16 4.16 9.40
N LYS A 193 19.49 4.13 9.28
CA LYS A 193 20.30 2.95 9.60
C LYS A 193 20.25 2.63 11.10
N GLU A 194 20.30 3.64 11.96
CA GLU A 194 20.17 3.48 13.41
C GLU A 194 18.78 2.96 13.81
N LEU A 195 17.72 3.45 13.18
CA LEU A 195 16.35 2.98 13.42
C LEU A 195 16.19 1.50 13.03
N GLU A 196 16.72 1.09 11.89
CA GLU A 196 16.68 -0.31 11.45
C GLU A 196 17.51 -1.22 12.39
N ALA A 197 18.67 -0.78 12.83
CA ALA A 197 19.51 -1.53 13.77
C ALA A 197 18.81 -1.72 15.13
N LEU A 198 18.09 -0.70 15.61
CA LEU A 198 17.29 -0.75 16.83
C LEU A 198 16.13 -1.76 16.74
N ASP A 199 15.49 -1.83 15.58
CA ASP A 199 14.35 -2.74 15.35
C ASP A 199 14.82 -4.20 15.31
N HIS A 200 15.87 -4.49 14.57
CA HIS A 200 16.49 -5.82 14.56
C HIS A 200 16.93 -6.29 15.95
N LYS A 201 17.42 -5.36 16.78
CA LYS A 201 17.79 -5.68 18.16
C LYS A 201 16.57 -6.04 19.01
N ARG A 202 15.45 -5.31 18.85
CA ARG A 202 14.19 -5.59 19.56
C ARG A 202 13.57 -6.91 19.11
N GLU A 203 13.62 -7.22 17.83
CA GLU A 203 13.14 -8.50 17.29
C GLU A 203 13.96 -9.67 17.84
N ALA A 204 15.27 -9.55 17.88
CA ALA A 204 16.15 -10.56 18.46
C ALA A 204 15.96 -10.74 20.00
N GLU A 205 15.64 -9.67 20.71
CA GLU A 205 15.31 -9.74 22.15
C GLU A 205 13.95 -10.38 22.38
N ALA A 206 12.95 -10.09 21.54
CA ALA A 206 11.63 -10.73 21.61
C ALA A 206 11.69 -12.23 21.32
N GLU A 207 12.46 -12.66 20.31
CA GLU A 207 12.68 -14.08 20.01
C GLU A 207 13.38 -14.84 21.15
N LYS A 208 14.33 -14.17 21.84
CA LYS A 208 15.00 -14.77 23.00
C LYS A 208 14.08 -14.89 24.22
N ALA A 209 13.19 -13.93 24.44
CA ALA A 209 12.21 -13.97 25.52
C ALA A 209 11.23 -15.14 25.33
N THR A 210 10.73 -15.33 24.10
CA THR A 210 9.81 -16.42 23.75
C THR A 210 10.46 -17.81 23.95
N LYS A 211 11.74 -17.96 23.61
CA LYS A 211 12.49 -19.22 23.79
C LYS A 211 12.92 -19.51 25.23
N SER A 212 12.80 -18.56 26.14
CA SER A 212 13.12 -18.74 27.56
C SER A 212 11.90 -19.10 28.42
N GLU A 213 10.70 -19.05 27.84
CA GLU A 213 9.43 -19.43 28.49
C GLU A 213 8.96 -20.85 28.07
N GLU A 214 9.66 -21.51 27.13
CA GLU A 214 9.55 -22.94 26.81
C GLU A 214 10.58 -23.79 27.64
#